data_cedad634a4cf2ba5c919e61939a404bc
#
_entry.id   cedad634a4cf2ba5c919e61939a404bc
#
_cell.length_a   1.000
_cell.length_b   1.000
_cell.length_c   1.000
_cell.angle_alpha   90.00
_cell.angle_beta   90.00
_cell.angle_gamma   90.00
#
_symmetry.space_group_name_H-M   'P 1'
#
loop_
_entity.id
_entity.type
_entity.pdbx_description
1 polymer ?
#
loop_
_entity_poly.entity_id
_entity_poly.type
_entity_poly.pdbx_seq_one_letter_code
_entity_poly.pdbx_strand_id
1 'polypeptide(L)'
;MSSPTERLSSALADRYRIERHLGAGGMATVYLAEDLKHHRRVAIKVLRPELAATLGPDRFAREIEVAARLQHPHILGVLDSGDADGFFYYVMPFVEGETLRDRLARTGEFPVPEAVRLLAEIAEALAVAHRAGVVHRDIKPENVLLSGRHAMVMDFGVAKAVTEASGSQQLTSVGVALGTPAYMAPEQ
;
A
#
# COMPACT_ATOMS: atom_id res chain seq x y z
N MET A 1 -19.49 22.81 2.36
CA MET A 1 -19.10 21.57 1.64
C MET A 1 -18.18 20.78 2.56
N SER A 2 -18.54 19.55 2.91
CA SER A 2 -17.72 18.68 3.77
C SER A 2 -16.39 18.37 3.09
N SER A 3 -15.31 18.33 3.86
CA SER A 3 -14.01 17.95 3.34
C SER A 3 -14.00 16.47 2.89
N PRO A 4 -13.11 16.05 1.98
CA PRO A 4 -12.99 14.62 1.59
C PRO A 4 -12.78 13.70 2.79
N THR A 5 -12.04 14.14 3.80
CA THR A 5 -11.80 13.37 5.03
C THR A 5 -13.08 13.24 5.88
N GLU A 6 -13.90 14.28 5.97
CA GLU A 6 -15.19 14.22 6.69
C GLU A 6 -16.17 13.27 5.99
N ARG A 7 -16.25 13.30 4.66
CA ARG A 7 -17.07 12.38 3.87
C ARG A 7 -16.63 10.93 4.09
N LEU A 8 -15.33 10.66 3.98
CA LEU A 8 -14.76 9.35 4.22
C LEU A 8 -15.06 8.87 5.64
N SER A 9 -14.84 9.74 6.66
CA SER A 9 -15.11 9.40 8.06
C SER A 9 -16.58 9.05 8.29
N SER A 10 -17.50 9.79 7.66
CA SER A 10 -18.94 9.51 7.74
C SER A 10 -19.30 8.19 7.05
N ALA A 11 -18.72 7.93 5.87
CA ALA A 11 -18.99 6.72 5.10
C ALA A 11 -18.45 5.43 5.76
N LEU A 12 -17.41 5.55 6.59
CA LEU A 12 -16.80 4.43 7.32
C LEU A 12 -17.25 4.30 8.78
N ALA A 13 -18.08 5.23 9.30
CA ALA A 13 -18.38 5.38 10.73
C ALA A 13 -18.97 4.14 11.40
N ASP A 14 -19.70 3.29 10.69
CA ASP A 14 -20.29 2.06 11.21
C ASP A 14 -19.26 0.96 11.48
N ARG A 15 -18.09 1.06 10.86
CA ARG A 15 -17.07 0.01 10.93
C ARG A 15 -15.72 0.50 11.43
N TYR A 16 -15.30 1.71 11.02
CA TYR A 16 -13.98 2.26 11.31
C TYR A 16 -14.10 3.70 11.82
N ARG A 17 -13.37 3.98 12.91
CA ARG A 17 -13.24 5.36 13.41
C ARG A 17 -11.85 5.89 13.01
N ILE A 18 -11.82 6.85 12.09
CA ILE A 18 -10.57 7.50 11.68
C ILE A 18 -10.04 8.32 12.85
N GLU A 19 -8.78 8.09 13.24
CA GLU A 19 -8.10 8.80 14.33
C GLU A 19 -7.25 9.95 13.79
N ARG A 20 -6.41 9.68 12.80
CA ARG A 20 -5.52 10.68 12.21
C ARG A 20 -4.96 10.26 10.85
N HIS A 21 -4.43 11.22 10.13
CA HIS A 21 -3.65 11.01 8.92
C HIS A 21 -2.27 10.42 9.27
N LEU A 22 -1.82 9.40 8.51
CA LEU A 22 -0.50 8.79 8.61
C LEU A 22 0.46 9.28 7.54
N GLY A 23 -0.04 9.47 6.30
CA GLY A 23 0.75 9.91 5.18
C GLY A 23 -0.05 9.98 3.89
N ALA A 24 0.46 10.72 2.91
CA ALA A 24 -0.10 10.80 1.56
C ALA A 24 0.99 10.55 0.53
N GLY A 25 0.67 9.78 -0.49
CA GLY A 25 1.51 9.52 -1.64
C GLY A 25 0.85 9.92 -2.96
N GLY A 26 1.52 9.66 -4.07
CA GLY A 26 1.00 9.94 -5.41
C GLY A 26 -0.32 9.23 -5.72
N MET A 27 -0.55 8.05 -5.16
CA MET A 27 -1.69 7.19 -5.50
C MET A 27 -2.76 7.11 -4.41
N ALA A 28 -2.42 7.38 -3.15
CA ALA A 28 -3.33 7.15 -2.03
C ALA A 28 -2.99 8.01 -0.82
N THR A 29 -3.96 8.09 0.10
CA THR A 29 -3.81 8.66 1.43
C THR A 29 -4.00 7.55 2.46
N VAL A 30 -3.19 7.55 3.52
CA VAL A 30 -3.24 6.54 4.59
C VAL A 30 -3.68 7.18 5.90
N TYR A 31 -4.64 6.55 6.56
CA TYR A 31 -5.18 6.97 7.85
C TYR A 31 -4.99 5.88 8.90
N LEU A 32 -4.68 6.29 10.13
CA LEU A 32 -4.85 5.46 11.32
C LEU A 32 -6.32 5.45 11.68
N ALA A 33 -6.87 4.28 11.95
CA ALA A 33 -8.25 4.12 12.39
C ALA A 33 -8.37 2.99 13.43
N GLU A 34 -9.48 3.01 14.17
CA GLU A 34 -9.90 1.89 15.00
C GLU A 34 -10.94 1.05 14.25
N ASP A 35 -10.71 -0.25 14.14
CA ASP A 35 -11.72 -1.24 13.76
C ASP A 35 -12.68 -1.42 14.94
N LEU A 36 -13.86 -0.84 14.88
CA LEU A 36 -14.85 -0.83 15.96
C LEU A 36 -15.40 -2.23 16.30
N LYS A 37 -15.39 -3.13 15.32
CA LYS A 37 -15.86 -4.51 15.52
C LYS A 37 -14.84 -5.37 16.29
N HIS A 38 -13.55 -5.18 16.03
CA HIS A 38 -12.49 -6.01 16.60
C HIS A 38 -11.65 -5.28 17.65
N HIS A 39 -11.97 -4.00 17.95
CA HIS A 39 -11.29 -3.14 18.94
C HIS A 39 -9.77 -3.13 18.76
N ARG A 40 -9.31 -2.89 17.53
CA ARG A 40 -7.89 -2.84 17.19
C ARG A 40 -7.57 -1.67 16.26
N ARG A 41 -6.34 -1.20 16.32
CA ARG A 41 -5.84 -0.21 15.37
C ARG A 41 -5.54 -0.84 14.02
N VAL A 42 -5.90 -0.11 12.97
CA VAL A 42 -5.69 -0.49 11.57
C VAL A 42 -5.18 0.72 10.78
N ALA A 43 -4.52 0.46 9.67
CA ALA A 43 -4.20 1.46 8.67
C ALA A 43 -5.20 1.33 7.51
N ILE A 44 -5.89 2.41 7.17
CA ILE A 44 -6.81 2.47 6.03
C ILE A 44 -6.13 3.26 4.92
N LYS A 45 -5.89 2.62 3.79
CA LYS A 45 -5.34 3.25 2.61
C LYS A 45 -6.46 3.51 1.61
N VAL A 46 -6.64 4.78 1.25
CA VAL A 46 -7.71 5.29 0.40
C VAL A 46 -7.11 5.75 -0.91
N LEU A 47 -7.55 5.19 -2.02
CA LEU A 47 -7.09 5.59 -3.35
C LEU A 47 -7.57 7.00 -3.69
N ARG A 48 -6.76 7.74 -4.44
CA ARG A 48 -7.19 9.03 -4.97
C ARG A 48 -8.38 8.86 -5.92
N PRO A 49 -9.34 9.78 -5.92
CA PRO A 49 -10.55 9.68 -6.75
C PRO A 49 -10.26 9.50 -8.24
N GLU A 50 -9.21 10.13 -8.75
CA GLU A 50 -8.81 10.05 -10.17
C GLU A 50 -8.39 8.62 -10.54
N LEU A 51 -7.67 7.94 -9.64
CA LEU A 51 -7.24 6.56 -9.82
C LEU A 51 -8.41 5.60 -9.62
N ALA A 52 -9.28 5.85 -8.64
CA ALA A 52 -10.48 5.07 -8.40
C ALA A 52 -11.39 5.08 -9.64
N ALA A 53 -11.62 6.25 -10.24
CA ALA A 53 -12.42 6.40 -11.46
C ALA A 53 -11.84 5.62 -12.67
N THR A 54 -10.51 5.60 -12.80
CA THR A 54 -9.82 4.88 -13.87
C THR A 54 -9.86 3.36 -13.67
N LEU A 55 -9.74 2.91 -12.42
CA LEU A 55 -9.61 1.50 -12.06
C LEU A 55 -10.95 0.76 -12.14
N GLY A 56 -12.01 1.37 -11.65
CA GLY A 56 -13.32 0.76 -11.49
C GLY A 56 -13.42 -0.25 -10.34
N PRO A 57 -14.65 -0.49 -9.82
CA PRO A 57 -14.86 -1.29 -8.61
C PRO A 57 -14.48 -2.77 -8.78
N ASP A 58 -14.88 -3.40 -9.89
CA ASP A 58 -14.66 -4.83 -10.10
C ASP A 58 -13.18 -5.18 -10.20
N ARG A 59 -12.41 -4.30 -10.82
CA ARG A 59 -10.97 -4.51 -10.98
C ARG A 59 -10.24 -4.27 -9.69
N PHE A 60 -10.60 -3.21 -8.95
CA PHE A 60 -10.08 -2.96 -7.62
C PHE A 60 -10.32 -4.17 -6.71
N ALA A 61 -11.56 -4.66 -6.61
CA ALA A 61 -11.91 -5.81 -5.78
C ALA A 61 -11.08 -7.05 -6.12
N ARG A 62 -10.91 -7.35 -7.42
CA ARG A 62 -10.13 -8.51 -7.88
C ARG A 62 -8.66 -8.44 -7.51
N GLU A 63 -8.02 -7.28 -7.68
CA GLU A 63 -6.59 -7.12 -7.34
C GLU A 63 -6.36 -7.17 -5.83
N ILE A 64 -7.27 -6.60 -5.04
CA ILE A 64 -7.20 -6.68 -3.59
C ILE A 64 -7.46 -8.11 -3.10
N GLU A 65 -8.39 -8.85 -3.70
CA GLU A 65 -8.62 -10.26 -3.36
C GLU A 65 -7.35 -11.11 -3.54
N VAL A 66 -6.60 -10.88 -4.60
CA VAL A 66 -5.32 -11.56 -4.85
C VAL A 66 -4.29 -11.18 -3.78
N ALA A 67 -4.17 -9.89 -3.46
CA ALA A 67 -3.25 -9.41 -2.42
C ALA A 67 -3.62 -9.95 -1.02
N ALA A 68 -4.91 -10.06 -0.71
CA ALA A 68 -5.41 -10.56 0.57
C ALA A 68 -5.09 -12.05 0.84
N ARG A 69 -4.79 -12.83 -0.20
CA ARG A 69 -4.37 -14.24 -0.07
C ARG A 69 -2.91 -14.39 0.35
N LEU A 70 -2.10 -13.32 0.25
CA LEU A 70 -0.70 -13.37 0.62
C LEU A 70 -0.55 -13.34 2.15
N GLN A 71 0.01 -14.41 2.71
CA GLN A 71 0.29 -14.53 4.14
C GLN A 71 1.75 -14.91 4.36
N HIS A 72 2.50 -14.00 4.98
CA HIS A 72 3.91 -14.21 5.31
C HIS A 72 4.34 -13.22 6.39
N PRO A 73 5.28 -13.56 7.30
CA PRO A 73 5.77 -12.63 8.34
C PRO A 73 6.33 -11.31 7.79
N HIS A 74 6.88 -11.34 6.58
CA HIS A 74 7.47 -10.18 5.90
C HIS A 74 6.56 -9.57 4.81
N ILE A 75 5.25 -9.86 4.86
CA ILE A 75 4.21 -9.22 4.03
C ILE A 75 3.21 -8.54 4.93
N LEU A 76 2.98 -7.25 4.74
CA LEU A 76 1.87 -6.56 5.39
C LEU A 76 0.58 -6.88 4.62
N GLY A 77 -0.18 -7.84 5.16
CA GLY A 77 -1.38 -8.37 4.50
C GLY A 77 -2.56 -7.39 4.53
N VAL A 78 -3.57 -7.68 3.72
CA VAL A 78 -4.85 -6.98 3.69
C VAL A 78 -5.85 -7.67 4.62
N LEU A 79 -6.55 -6.88 5.43
CA LEU A 79 -7.59 -7.36 6.37
C LEU A 79 -8.99 -7.22 5.81
N ASP A 80 -9.23 -6.15 5.03
CA ASP A 80 -10.54 -5.79 4.50
C ASP A 80 -10.38 -4.81 3.33
N SER A 81 -11.41 -4.64 2.51
CA SER A 81 -11.44 -3.65 1.44
C SER A 81 -12.87 -3.29 1.09
N GLY A 82 -13.07 -2.14 0.45
CA GLY A 82 -14.39 -1.73 0.02
C GLY A 82 -14.43 -0.46 -0.79
N ASP A 83 -15.66 -0.07 -1.10
CA ASP A 83 -16.06 1.23 -1.63
C ASP A 83 -16.99 1.89 -0.62
N ALA A 84 -16.66 3.11 -0.21
CA ALA A 84 -17.46 3.91 0.69
C ALA A 84 -17.61 5.32 0.11
N ASP A 85 -18.80 5.68 -0.34
CA ASP A 85 -19.12 6.96 -0.99
C ASP A 85 -18.19 7.30 -2.18
N GLY A 86 -17.82 6.26 -2.97
CA GLY A 86 -16.91 6.37 -4.12
C GLY A 86 -15.42 6.42 -3.73
N PHE A 87 -15.09 6.23 -2.46
CA PHE A 87 -13.71 6.07 -2.00
C PHE A 87 -13.33 4.58 -1.99
N PHE A 88 -12.46 4.15 -2.88
CA PHE A 88 -11.89 2.82 -2.83
C PHE A 88 -10.82 2.78 -1.75
N TYR A 89 -10.96 1.83 -0.83
CA TYR A 89 -10.03 1.68 0.29
C TYR A 89 -9.71 0.22 0.57
N TYR A 90 -8.59 0.00 1.20
CA TYR A 90 -8.27 -1.27 1.83
C TYR A 90 -7.64 -1.06 3.20
N VAL A 91 -7.81 -2.05 4.04
CA VAL A 91 -7.45 -2.02 5.45
C VAL A 91 -6.31 -2.99 5.70
N MET A 92 -5.30 -2.54 6.42
CA MET A 92 -4.13 -3.33 6.81
C MET A 92 -3.98 -3.30 8.34
N PRO A 93 -3.25 -4.24 8.93
CA PRO A 93 -2.80 -4.09 10.31
C PRO A 93 -2.04 -2.77 10.48
N PHE A 94 -2.32 -2.04 11.56
CA PHE A 94 -1.42 -0.96 11.94
C PHE A 94 -0.21 -1.56 12.66
N VAL A 95 0.96 -1.40 12.08
CA VAL A 95 2.24 -1.86 12.62
C VAL A 95 3.08 -0.64 12.94
N GLU A 96 3.54 -0.54 14.18
CA GLU A 96 4.45 0.54 14.60
C GLU A 96 5.82 0.36 13.95
N GLY A 97 6.31 1.44 13.36
CA GLY A 97 7.59 1.44 12.65
C GLY A 97 7.78 2.67 11.77
N GLU A 98 8.80 2.62 10.95
CA GLU A 98 9.11 3.64 9.95
C GLU A 98 9.35 2.97 8.59
N THR A 99 9.23 3.71 7.49
CA THR A 99 9.59 3.15 6.18
C THR A 99 11.11 3.00 6.06
N LEU A 100 11.54 2.09 5.19
CA LEU A 100 12.97 1.98 4.85
C LEU A 100 13.50 3.29 4.26
N ARG A 101 12.64 4.07 3.58
CA ARG A 101 12.97 5.43 3.11
C ARG A 101 13.28 6.38 4.25
N ASP A 102 12.41 6.43 5.28
CA ASP A 102 12.59 7.32 6.42
C ASP A 102 13.85 6.98 7.21
N ARG A 103 14.11 5.67 7.39
CA ARG A 103 15.33 5.19 8.02
C ARG A 103 16.56 5.61 7.23
N LEU A 104 16.61 5.40 5.92
CA LEU A 104 17.71 5.81 5.05
C LEU A 104 17.91 7.33 5.06
N ALA A 105 16.83 8.11 5.04
CA ALA A 105 16.93 9.57 5.10
C ALA A 105 17.54 10.04 6.43
N ARG A 106 17.30 9.32 7.54
CA ARG A 106 17.80 9.65 8.87
C ARG A 106 19.21 9.13 9.13
N THR A 107 19.56 7.93 8.65
CA THR A 107 20.84 7.28 8.95
C THR A 107 21.86 7.34 7.82
N GLY A 108 21.43 7.64 6.59
CA GLY A 108 22.26 7.64 5.39
C GLY A 108 22.48 6.23 4.82
N GLU A 109 22.96 5.32 5.64
CA GLU A 109 23.29 3.95 5.22
C GLU A 109 22.97 2.92 6.34
N PHE A 110 23.01 1.64 5.97
CA PHE A 110 22.90 0.53 6.91
C PHE A 110 24.25 -0.19 7.04
N PRO A 111 24.59 -0.71 8.23
CA PRO A 111 25.65 -1.71 8.36
C PRO A 111 25.39 -2.90 7.43
N VAL A 112 26.43 -3.40 6.77
CA VAL A 112 26.31 -4.50 5.80
C VAL A 112 25.53 -5.71 6.34
N PRO A 113 25.77 -6.21 7.57
CA PRO A 113 25.00 -7.33 8.11
C PRO A 113 23.50 -7.04 8.25
N GLU A 114 23.14 -5.81 8.61
CA GLU A 114 21.74 -5.38 8.70
C GLU A 114 21.10 -5.28 7.31
N ALA A 115 21.79 -4.67 6.35
CA ALA A 115 21.32 -4.58 4.97
C ALA A 115 21.08 -5.96 4.36
N VAL A 116 22.01 -6.90 4.54
CA VAL A 116 21.88 -8.29 4.03
C VAL A 116 20.66 -8.98 4.65
N ARG A 117 20.43 -8.84 5.95
CA ARG A 117 19.26 -9.40 6.63
C ARG A 117 17.95 -8.83 6.08
N LEU A 118 17.84 -7.50 5.97
CA LEU A 118 16.64 -6.84 5.44
C LEU A 118 16.35 -7.26 4.00
N LEU A 119 17.39 -7.36 3.15
CA LEU A 119 17.25 -7.83 1.78
C LEU A 119 16.79 -9.29 1.71
N ALA A 120 17.27 -10.15 2.60
CA ALA A 120 16.81 -11.54 2.68
C ALA A 120 15.34 -11.62 3.03
N GLU A 121 14.87 -10.87 4.04
CA GLU A 121 13.47 -10.82 4.45
C GLU A 121 12.55 -10.29 3.32
N ILE A 122 12.98 -9.26 2.59
CA ILE A 122 12.27 -8.73 1.41
C ILE A 122 12.21 -9.79 0.31
N ALA A 123 13.33 -10.46 0.02
CA ALA A 123 13.40 -11.50 -1.01
C ALA A 123 12.49 -12.70 -0.69
N GLU A 124 12.40 -13.11 0.58
CA GLU A 124 11.48 -14.15 1.04
C GLU A 124 10.01 -13.76 0.81
N ALA A 125 9.63 -12.51 1.16
CA ALA A 125 8.31 -11.97 0.90
C ALA A 125 7.95 -12.00 -0.59
N LEU A 126 8.87 -11.53 -1.45
CA LEU A 126 8.69 -11.53 -2.90
C LEU A 126 8.61 -12.95 -3.46
N ALA A 127 9.42 -13.89 -2.97
CA ALA A 127 9.37 -15.29 -3.39
C ALA A 127 8.03 -15.95 -3.08
N VAL A 128 7.41 -15.63 -1.92
CA VAL A 128 6.05 -16.09 -1.58
C VAL A 128 5.02 -15.52 -2.55
N ALA A 129 5.06 -14.22 -2.80
CA ALA A 129 4.15 -13.56 -3.75
C ALA A 129 4.29 -14.13 -5.17
N HIS A 130 5.52 -14.31 -5.66
CA HIS A 130 5.78 -14.87 -6.99
C HIS A 130 5.25 -16.29 -7.14
N ARG A 131 5.37 -17.16 -6.13
CA ARG A 131 4.76 -18.49 -6.13
C ARG A 131 3.24 -18.46 -6.21
N ALA A 132 2.64 -17.40 -5.66
CA ALA A 132 1.19 -17.15 -5.78
C ALA A 132 0.79 -16.44 -7.09
N GLY A 133 1.71 -16.23 -8.02
CA GLY A 133 1.48 -15.53 -9.29
C GLY A 133 1.37 -14.01 -9.16
N VAL A 134 1.79 -13.44 -8.03
CA VAL A 134 1.72 -12.01 -7.75
C VAL A 134 3.09 -11.37 -7.90
N VAL A 135 3.20 -10.38 -8.79
CA VAL A 135 4.38 -9.53 -8.95
C VAL A 135 4.08 -8.16 -8.33
N HIS A 136 4.99 -7.66 -7.51
CA HIS A 136 4.79 -6.41 -6.77
C HIS A 136 4.74 -5.16 -7.67
N ARG A 137 5.65 -5.05 -8.63
CA ARG A 137 5.78 -3.98 -9.65
C ARG A 137 6.17 -2.57 -9.17
N ASP A 138 6.25 -2.32 -7.88
CA ASP A 138 6.66 -1.03 -7.30
C ASP A 138 7.49 -1.25 -6.03
N ILE A 139 8.53 -2.10 -6.10
CA ILE A 139 9.45 -2.28 -4.97
C ILE A 139 10.35 -1.07 -4.85
N LYS A 140 10.25 -0.42 -3.70
CA LYS A 140 11.03 0.76 -3.33
C LYS A 140 11.06 0.93 -1.81
N PRO A 141 11.99 1.73 -1.26
CA PRO A 141 12.11 1.90 0.19
C PRO A 141 10.84 2.42 0.88
N GLU A 142 9.99 3.16 0.19
CA GLU A 142 8.71 3.65 0.70
C GLU A 142 7.69 2.51 0.94
N ASN A 143 7.82 1.42 0.20
CA ASN A 143 6.93 0.25 0.28
C ASN A 143 7.50 -0.88 1.15
N VAL A 144 8.52 -0.59 1.96
CA VAL A 144 9.07 -1.49 2.96
C VAL A 144 8.96 -0.82 4.33
N LEU A 145 8.16 -1.42 5.22
CA LEU A 145 8.01 -1.00 6.61
C LEU A 145 9.05 -1.73 7.47
N LEU A 146 9.74 -0.99 8.33
CA LEU A 146 10.63 -1.54 9.34
C LEU A 146 9.93 -1.52 10.68
N SER A 147 9.68 -2.69 11.26
CA SER A 147 9.14 -2.85 12.61
C SER A 147 10.15 -3.60 13.48
N GLY A 148 10.68 -2.92 14.48
CA GLY A 148 11.79 -3.42 15.27
C GLY A 148 13.02 -3.73 14.39
N ARG A 149 13.34 -5.02 14.23
CA ARG A 149 14.47 -5.47 13.41
C ARG A 149 14.05 -6.04 12.05
N HIS A 150 12.76 -6.11 11.76
CA HIS A 150 12.22 -6.85 10.62
C HIS A 150 11.68 -5.92 9.55
N ALA A 151 11.82 -6.35 8.29
CA ALA A 151 11.21 -5.72 7.14
C ALA A 151 9.87 -6.37 6.81
N MET A 152 8.90 -5.57 6.39
CA MET A 152 7.61 -6.02 5.86
C MET A 152 7.34 -5.29 4.55
N VAL A 153 7.11 -6.02 3.48
CA VAL A 153 6.72 -5.46 2.18
C VAL A 153 5.23 -5.13 2.19
N MET A 154 4.90 -3.92 1.78
CA MET A 154 3.54 -3.39 1.71
C MET A 154 3.08 -3.23 0.26
N ASP A 155 1.77 -3.06 0.06
CA ASP A 155 1.17 -2.60 -1.20
C ASP A 155 1.30 -3.56 -2.40
N PHE A 156 1.23 -4.85 -2.17
CA PHE A 156 1.13 -5.85 -3.24
C PHE A 156 -0.15 -5.65 -4.08
N GLY A 157 -0.01 -5.69 -5.41
CA GLY A 157 -1.14 -5.74 -6.34
C GLY A 157 -1.76 -4.39 -6.73
N VAL A 158 -1.71 -3.36 -5.88
CA VAL A 158 -2.36 -2.06 -6.16
C VAL A 158 -1.73 -1.35 -7.36
N ALA A 159 -0.41 -1.40 -7.50
CA ALA A 159 0.30 -0.82 -8.65
C ALA A 159 -0.11 -1.47 -9.99
N LYS A 160 -0.34 -2.80 -10.00
CA LYS A 160 -0.81 -3.52 -11.18
C LYS A 160 -2.18 -3.04 -11.64
N ALA A 161 -3.12 -2.91 -10.70
CA ALA A 161 -4.47 -2.49 -10.99
C ALA A 161 -4.49 -1.12 -11.70
N VAL A 162 -3.71 -0.17 -11.19
CA VAL A 162 -3.59 1.18 -11.75
C VAL A 162 -2.92 1.15 -13.14
N THR A 163 -1.83 0.39 -13.30
CA THR A 163 -1.09 0.29 -14.57
C THR A 163 -1.95 -0.24 -15.70
N GLU A 164 -2.62 -1.35 -15.47
CA GLU A 164 -3.41 -2.01 -16.50
C GLU A 164 -4.71 -1.25 -16.81
N ALA A 165 -5.29 -0.49 -15.85
CA ALA A 165 -6.47 0.33 -16.07
C ALA A 165 -6.19 1.53 -16.96
N SER A 166 -5.01 2.12 -16.85
CA SER A 166 -4.69 3.38 -17.51
C SER A 166 -4.15 3.24 -18.92
N GLY A 167 -3.86 2.02 -19.40
CA GLY A 167 -3.17 1.80 -20.68
C GLY A 167 -1.84 2.56 -20.71
N SER A 168 -0.81 2.04 -21.29
CA SER A 168 0.57 2.61 -21.23
C SER A 168 0.72 4.06 -21.75
N GLN A 169 -0.28 4.63 -22.42
CA GLN A 169 -0.23 6.00 -22.99
C GLN A 169 -1.00 7.06 -22.17
N GLN A 170 -1.91 6.70 -21.26
CA GLN A 170 -2.73 7.68 -20.55
C GLN A 170 -2.15 8.14 -19.19
N LEU A 171 -1.24 7.38 -18.60
CA LEU A 171 -0.64 7.72 -17.31
C LEU A 171 0.28 8.95 -17.35
N THR A 172 0.91 9.22 -18.47
CA THR A 172 1.75 10.41 -18.65
C THR A 172 0.93 11.71 -18.74
N SER A 173 -0.33 11.63 -19.16
CA SER A 173 -1.22 12.81 -19.25
C SER A 173 -1.82 13.24 -17.89
N VAL A 174 -1.88 12.35 -16.91
CA VAL A 174 -2.39 12.64 -15.55
C VAL A 174 -1.26 13.03 -14.59
N GLY A 175 -0.01 13.06 -15.04
CA GLY A 175 1.14 13.45 -14.22
C GLY A 175 1.51 12.41 -13.14
N VAL A 176 0.92 11.22 -13.19
CA VAL A 176 1.26 10.10 -12.30
C VAL A 176 2.32 9.26 -12.99
N ALA A 177 3.58 9.49 -12.66
CA ALA A 177 4.66 8.59 -13.08
C ALA A 177 4.41 7.21 -12.47
N LEU A 178 4.25 6.20 -13.32
CA LEU A 178 4.06 4.82 -12.89
C LEU A 178 5.37 4.28 -12.32
N GLY A 179 5.37 4.00 -11.01
CA GLY A 179 6.56 3.57 -10.29
C GLY A 179 7.56 4.71 -10.07
N THR A 180 8.64 4.40 -9.39
CA THR A 180 9.77 5.33 -9.20
C THR A 180 10.89 4.89 -10.13
N PRO A 181 11.19 5.62 -11.23
CA PRO A 181 12.14 5.17 -12.26
C PRO A 181 13.50 4.70 -11.73
N ALA A 182 13.94 5.30 -10.60
CA ALA A 182 15.21 4.93 -9.95
C ALA A 182 15.24 3.48 -9.40
N TYR A 183 14.10 2.81 -9.27
CA TYR A 183 13.96 1.45 -8.74
C TYR A 183 13.37 0.47 -9.74
N MET A 184 13.08 0.93 -10.96
CA MET A 184 12.56 0.06 -12.02
C MET A 184 13.67 -0.81 -12.60
N ALA A 185 13.33 -2.06 -12.92
CA ALA A 185 14.20 -2.89 -13.73
C ALA A 185 14.24 -2.38 -15.18
N PRO A 186 15.37 -2.52 -15.91
CA PRO A 186 15.52 -1.99 -17.27
C PRO A 186 14.45 -2.50 -18.25
N GLU A 187 13.86 -3.66 -17.99
CA GLU A 187 12.80 -4.28 -18.79
C GLU A 187 11.40 -3.76 -18.50
N GLN A 188 11.21 -2.95 -17.46
CA GLN A 188 9.94 -2.31 -17.11
C GLN A 188 9.75 -0.97 -17.82
#